data_23ed29ab34d5640b69a6075cb57d362f
#
_entry.id   23ed29ab34d5640b69a6075cb57d362f
#
_cell.length_a   1.000
_cell.length_b   1.000
_cell.length_c   1.000
_cell.angle_alpha   90.00
_cell.angle_beta   90.00
_cell.angle_gamma   90.00
#
_symmetry.space_group_name_H-M   'P 1'
#
loop_
_entity.id
_entity.type
_entity.pdbx_description
1 polymer ?
#
loop_
_entity_poly.entity_id
_entity_poly.type
_entity_poly.pdbx_seq_one_letter_code
_entity_poly.pdbx_strand_id
1 'polypeptide(L)'
;NDNFYKSLIKMKKDPRVIKEYNKILKYKKKIKFVYQNKPLGTGDAVLKTKKHIKNSYFLMLLPDDLIMKKNCSKDMIKLHKKYKASVMASMTVKKNNVNRWGIYSVSKKIDKKNFVISDVIEKPSTREAPSNNAVIGRYILSKDIFKILKKQKKGIGGEIHITDSIRTMIDNKFLFVGHKFTGKYLDCGSMDGYIKSTLEIAKLWKFVL
;
A
#
# COMPACT_ATOMS: atom_id res chain seq x y z
N ASN A 1 6.37 0.96 24.12
CA ASN A 1 6.55 1.38 25.52
C ASN A 1 7.97 1.98 25.68
N ASP A 2 8.07 3.32 25.75
CA ASP A 2 9.37 4.03 25.81
C ASP A 2 10.24 3.60 26.99
N ASN A 3 9.63 3.18 28.09
CA ASN A 3 10.37 2.77 29.28
C ASN A 3 11.11 1.44 29.08
N PHE A 4 10.52 0.51 28.35
CA PHE A 4 11.21 -0.75 28.00
C PHE A 4 12.47 -0.48 27.16
N TYR A 5 12.35 0.33 26.12
CA TYR A 5 13.50 0.65 25.26
C TYR A 5 14.57 1.47 25.99
N LYS A 6 14.18 2.40 26.86
CA LYS A 6 15.12 3.15 27.70
C LYS A 6 15.89 2.22 28.65
N SER A 7 15.21 1.25 29.25
CA SER A 7 15.86 0.24 30.10
C SER A 7 16.79 -0.65 29.30
N LEU A 8 16.37 -1.13 28.13
CA LEU A 8 17.20 -1.95 27.25
C LEU A 8 18.49 -1.25 26.82
N ILE A 9 18.42 0.04 26.49
CA ILE A 9 19.58 0.86 26.13
C ILE A 9 20.53 1.04 27.31
N LYS A 10 20.00 1.28 28.51
CA LYS A 10 20.80 1.38 29.72
C LYS A 10 21.54 0.06 30.03
N MET A 11 20.88 -1.08 29.83
CA MET A 11 21.45 -2.40 30.11
C MET A 11 22.49 -2.83 29.08
N LYS A 12 22.23 -2.67 27.79
CA LYS A 12 23.07 -3.25 26.73
C LYS A 12 24.17 -2.32 26.22
N LYS A 13 24.02 -1.01 26.36
CA LYS A 13 24.99 0.02 25.91
C LYS A 13 25.56 -0.18 24.49
N ASP A 14 24.86 -0.96 23.62
CA ASP A 14 25.30 -1.23 22.25
C ASP A 14 25.06 0.03 21.37
N PRO A 15 26.13 0.61 20.79
CA PRO A 15 25.99 1.81 19.95
C PRO A 15 25.04 1.64 18.75
N ARG A 16 24.93 0.42 18.20
CA ARG A 16 24.04 0.12 17.07
C ARG A 16 22.57 0.22 17.50
N VAL A 17 22.23 -0.34 18.66
CA VAL A 17 20.87 -0.27 19.23
C VAL A 17 20.51 1.18 19.54
N ILE A 18 21.43 1.94 20.12
CA ILE A 18 21.25 3.37 20.43
C ILE A 18 21.01 4.17 19.15
N LYS A 19 21.78 3.93 18.10
CA LYS A 19 21.62 4.61 16.78
C LYS A 19 20.25 4.34 16.17
N GLU A 20 19.80 3.09 16.15
CA GLU A 20 18.49 2.73 15.60
C GLU A 20 17.33 3.31 16.45
N TYR A 21 17.43 3.26 17.76
CA TYR A 21 16.46 3.88 18.65
C TYR A 21 16.34 5.39 18.42
N ASN A 22 17.45 6.10 18.28
CA ASN A 22 17.44 7.53 18.00
C ASN A 22 16.79 7.86 16.64
N LYS A 23 16.96 7.00 15.63
CA LYS A 23 16.21 7.13 14.36
C LYS A 23 14.69 6.99 14.59
N ILE A 24 14.28 5.98 15.34
CA ILE A 24 12.86 5.75 15.66
C ILE A 24 12.27 6.96 16.39
N LEU A 25 12.99 7.54 17.35
CA LEU A 25 12.55 8.74 18.08
C LEU A 25 12.32 9.95 17.15
N LYS A 26 13.19 10.15 16.15
CA LYS A 26 13.02 11.21 15.15
C LYS A 26 11.73 11.03 14.34
N TYR A 27 11.42 9.78 13.94
CA TYR A 27 10.17 9.49 13.23
C TYR A 27 8.95 9.59 14.12
N LYS A 28 9.03 9.13 15.37
CA LYS A 28 7.91 9.16 16.33
C LYS A 28 7.27 10.53 16.47
N LYS A 29 8.08 11.59 16.51
CA LYS A 29 7.59 12.99 16.58
C LYS A 29 6.75 13.42 15.38
N LYS A 30 6.87 12.70 14.24
CA LYS A 30 6.14 12.98 12.98
C LYS A 30 4.92 12.08 12.78
N ILE A 31 4.76 11.04 13.60
CA ILE A 31 3.69 10.08 13.49
C ILE A 31 2.46 10.58 14.25
N LYS A 32 1.31 10.48 13.60
CA LYS A 32 -0.01 10.68 14.21
C LYS A 32 -0.79 9.39 14.14
N PHE A 33 -1.23 8.90 15.28
CA PHE A 33 -2.09 7.72 15.36
C PHE A 33 -3.54 8.14 15.15
N VAL A 34 -4.24 7.39 14.30
CA VAL A 34 -5.67 7.55 14.05
C VAL A 34 -6.33 6.20 14.30
N TYR A 35 -7.35 6.19 15.15
CA TYR A 35 -8.02 4.97 15.53
C TYR A 35 -9.22 4.69 14.62
N GLN A 36 -9.35 3.43 14.22
CA GLN A 36 -10.53 2.85 13.60
C GLN A 36 -11.18 1.91 14.64
N ASN A 37 -12.27 2.35 15.28
CA ASN A 37 -12.87 1.61 16.39
C ASN A 37 -13.59 0.31 15.96
N LYS A 38 -13.98 0.23 14.68
CA LYS A 38 -14.60 -0.97 14.08
C LYS A 38 -13.86 -1.31 12.80
N PRO A 39 -13.57 -2.59 12.51
CA PRO A 39 -12.84 -3.00 11.31
C PRO A 39 -13.74 -2.93 10.07
N LEU A 40 -14.06 -1.72 9.62
CA LEU A 40 -14.96 -1.46 8.49
C LEU A 40 -14.27 -1.44 7.12
N GLY A 41 -13.03 -1.92 7.03
CA GLY A 41 -12.26 -2.01 5.80
C GLY A 41 -11.26 -0.88 5.59
N THR A 42 -10.46 -1.01 4.52
CA THR A 42 -9.34 -0.10 4.20
C THR A 42 -9.80 1.31 3.84
N GLY A 43 -10.94 1.44 3.16
CA GLY A 43 -11.52 2.74 2.81
C GLY A 43 -11.96 3.54 4.03
N ASP A 44 -12.57 2.90 5.03
CA ASP A 44 -12.93 3.57 6.29
C ASP A 44 -11.68 4.00 7.06
N ALA A 45 -10.65 3.16 7.13
CA ALA A 45 -9.39 3.51 7.76
C ALA A 45 -8.78 4.77 7.11
N VAL A 46 -8.77 4.85 5.79
CA VAL A 46 -8.33 6.04 5.05
C VAL A 46 -9.23 7.24 5.37
N LEU A 47 -10.54 7.07 5.39
CA LEU A 47 -11.48 8.16 5.68
C LEU A 47 -11.23 8.80 7.05
N LYS A 48 -10.85 8.01 8.08
CA LYS A 48 -10.51 8.52 9.42
C LYS A 48 -9.30 9.47 9.39
N THR A 49 -8.39 9.32 8.43
CA THR A 49 -7.21 10.19 8.31
C THR A 49 -7.50 11.55 7.68
N LYS A 50 -8.69 11.79 7.12
CA LYS A 50 -9.04 12.96 6.31
C LYS A 50 -8.60 14.30 6.92
N LYS A 51 -8.81 14.51 8.22
CA LYS A 51 -8.45 15.76 8.91
C LYS A 51 -6.94 16.03 8.96
N HIS A 52 -6.12 15.02 8.74
CA HIS A 52 -4.66 15.11 8.78
C HIS A 52 -4.02 15.27 7.40
N ILE A 53 -4.76 15.00 6.33
CA ILE A 53 -4.28 15.11 4.95
C ILE A 53 -4.52 16.54 4.45
N LYS A 54 -3.45 17.34 4.37
CA LYS A 54 -3.50 18.74 3.94
C LYS A 54 -3.25 18.90 2.44
N ASN A 55 -2.35 18.09 1.87
CA ASN A 55 -1.95 18.14 0.46
C ASN A 55 -3.03 17.59 -0.47
N SER A 56 -2.99 18.00 -1.74
CA SER A 56 -3.92 17.51 -2.78
C SER A 56 -3.78 16.01 -3.06
N TYR A 57 -2.58 15.45 -2.83
CA TYR A 57 -2.28 14.03 -2.97
C TYR A 57 -1.55 13.51 -1.72
N PHE A 58 -1.70 12.23 -1.45
CA PHE A 58 -1.01 11.55 -0.35
C PHE A 58 -0.59 10.14 -0.77
N LEU A 59 0.44 9.62 -0.11
CA LEU A 59 0.91 8.25 -0.28
C LEU A 59 0.27 7.37 0.80
N MET A 60 -0.44 6.32 0.36
CA MET A 60 -0.99 5.28 1.21
C MET A 60 -0.13 4.03 1.08
N LEU A 61 0.21 3.44 2.22
CA LEU A 61 1.03 2.22 2.31
C LEU A 61 0.30 1.19 3.18
N LEU A 62 0.11 -0.02 2.68
CA LEU A 62 -0.30 -1.15 3.51
C LEU A 62 0.95 -1.74 4.19
N PRO A 63 0.93 -1.96 5.51
CA PRO A 63 2.12 -2.36 6.26
C PRO A 63 2.56 -3.81 6.00
N ASP A 64 1.65 -4.65 5.57
CA ASP A 64 1.84 -6.07 5.26
C ASP A 64 2.37 -6.33 3.84
N ASP A 65 2.32 -5.34 2.96
CA ASP A 65 2.86 -5.40 1.60
C ASP A 65 4.29 -4.81 1.56
N LEU A 66 5.32 -5.63 1.57
CA LEU A 66 6.70 -5.16 1.52
C LEU A 66 7.28 -5.28 0.11
N ILE A 67 7.97 -4.23 -0.34
CA ILE A 67 8.72 -4.22 -1.60
C ILE A 67 10.19 -3.95 -1.29
N MET A 68 11.02 -4.98 -1.48
CA MET A 68 12.44 -4.97 -1.15
C MET A 68 13.31 -4.67 -2.38
N LYS A 69 14.58 -4.34 -2.18
CA LYS A 69 15.63 -4.06 -3.17
C LYS A 69 15.46 -2.75 -3.97
N LYS A 70 14.25 -2.28 -4.21
CA LYS A 70 13.95 -1.03 -4.96
C LYS A 70 12.93 -0.20 -4.22
N ASN A 71 13.04 1.12 -4.32
CA ASN A 71 12.10 2.04 -3.69
C ASN A 71 10.94 2.36 -4.64
N CYS A 72 9.94 1.48 -4.65
CA CYS A 72 8.73 1.63 -5.46
C CYS A 72 8.04 2.99 -5.24
N SER A 73 7.92 3.43 -3.99
CA SER A 73 7.26 4.71 -3.67
C SER A 73 7.96 5.91 -4.31
N LYS A 74 9.29 5.88 -4.40
CA LYS A 74 10.08 6.94 -5.08
C LYS A 74 9.77 6.99 -6.58
N ASP A 75 9.63 5.84 -7.22
CA ASP A 75 9.31 5.77 -8.65
C ASP A 75 7.87 6.21 -8.91
N MET A 76 6.92 5.82 -8.06
CA MET A 76 5.53 6.28 -8.11
C MET A 76 5.42 7.81 -7.95
N ILE A 77 6.20 8.42 -7.03
CA ILE A 77 6.22 9.88 -6.85
C ILE A 77 6.72 10.58 -8.11
N LYS A 78 7.73 10.03 -8.81
CA LYS A 78 8.18 10.58 -10.09
C LYS A 78 7.07 10.53 -11.14
N LEU A 79 6.35 9.41 -11.25
CA LEU A 79 5.22 9.26 -12.16
C LEU A 79 4.10 10.24 -11.84
N HIS A 80 3.72 10.36 -10.55
CA HIS A 80 2.76 11.35 -10.10
C HIS A 80 3.14 12.78 -10.54
N LYS A 81 4.40 13.16 -10.30
CA LYS A 81 4.90 14.49 -10.68
C LYS A 81 4.81 14.73 -12.18
N LYS A 82 5.13 13.70 -12.98
CA LYS A 82 5.11 13.77 -14.45
C LYS A 82 3.70 13.87 -15.01
N TYR A 83 2.79 13.03 -14.55
CA TYR A 83 1.45 12.89 -15.14
C TYR A 83 0.35 13.61 -14.36
N LYS A 84 0.65 14.16 -13.17
CA LYS A 84 -0.34 14.76 -12.24
C LYS A 84 -1.51 13.83 -11.93
N ALA A 85 -1.24 12.52 -11.88
CA ALA A 85 -2.21 11.44 -11.75
C ALA A 85 -2.11 10.75 -10.39
N SER A 86 -3.17 10.06 -9.98
CA SER A 86 -3.08 9.01 -8.96
C SER A 86 -2.24 7.85 -9.51
N VAL A 87 -1.49 7.16 -8.64
CA VAL A 87 -0.60 6.06 -9.06
C VAL A 87 -0.83 4.86 -8.16
N MET A 88 -0.91 3.66 -8.75
CA MET A 88 -1.01 2.38 -8.03
C MET A 88 0.19 1.50 -8.36
N ALA A 89 0.84 0.94 -7.35
CA ALA A 89 1.84 -0.10 -7.55
C ALA A 89 1.18 -1.39 -8.00
N SER A 90 1.86 -2.15 -8.83
CA SER A 90 1.30 -3.31 -9.50
C SER A 90 2.31 -4.41 -9.71
N MET A 91 1.80 -5.64 -9.73
CA MET A 91 2.52 -6.82 -10.21
C MET A 91 1.60 -7.72 -11.05
N THR A 92 2.21 -8.62 -11.83
CA THR A 92 1.45 -9.68 -12.52
C THR A 92 1.36 -10.89 -11.61
N VAL A 93 0.15 -11.42 -11.42
CA VAL A 93 -0.14 -12.61 -10.60
C VAL A 93 -0.58 -13.78 -11.46
N LYS A 94 -0.56 -14.99 -10.90
CA LYS A 94 -1.13 -16.16 -11.57
C LYS A 94 -2.66 -16.02 -11.64
N LYS A 95 -3.25 -16.47 -12.75
CA LYS A 95 -4.70 -16.35 -13.02
C LYS A 95 -5.57 -16.94 -11.90
N ASN A 96 -5.19 -18.06 -11.33
CA ASN A 96 -5.92 -18.74 -10.27
C ASN A 96 -5.78 -18.07 -8.87
N ASN A 97 -4.99 -17.01 -8.75
CA ASN A 97 -4.76 -16.29 -7.50
C ASN A 97 -5.32 -14.85 -7.53
N VAL A 98 -6.02 -14.46 -8.59
CA VAL A 98 -6.53 -13.07 -8.76
C VAL A 98 -7.49 -12.66 -7.65
N ASN A 99 -8.21 -13.59 -7.06
CA ASN A 99 -9.17 -13.38 -5.97
C ASN A 99 -8.55 -12.90 -4.64
N ARG A 100 -7.23 -12.75 -4.59
CA ARG A 100 -6.53 -12.26 -3.39
C ARG A 100 -6.32 -10.74 -3.40
N TRP A 101 -6.44 -10.07 -4.56
CA TRP A 101 -6.11 -8.66 -4.76
C TRP A 101 -7.17 -7.91 -5.55
N GLY A 102 -7.10 -6.59 -5.52
CA GLY A 102 -7.75 -5.79 -6.54
C GLY A 102 -7.08 -6.01 -7.90
N ILE A 103 -7.86 -6.29 -8.93
CA ILE A 103 -7.37 -6.55 -10.30
C ILE A 103 -7.86 -5.41 -11.20
N TYR A 104 -6.96 -4.87 -12.03
CA TYR A 104 -7.29 -3.72 -12.87
C TYR A 104 -7.17 -4.01 -14.36
N SER A 105 -7.94 -3.24 -15.14
CA SER A 105 -7.89 -3.17 -16.60
C SER A 105 -6.94 -2.07 -17.06
N VAL A 106 -6.33 -2.26 -18.21
CA VAL A 106 -5.43 -1.31 -18.85
C VAL A 106 -6.10 -0.75 -20.11
N SER A 107 -6.25 0.59 -20.18
CA SER A 107 -6.75 1.25 -21.40
C SER A 107 -5.62 1.64 -22.36
N LYS A 108 -4.45 2.04 -21.81
CA LYS A 108 -3.32 2.49 -22.61
C LYS A 108 -2.01 2.14 -21.94
N LYS A 109 -1.08 1.58 -22.72
CA LYS A 109 0.31 1.38 -22.31
C LYS A 109 1.08 2.68 -22.47
N ILE A 110 1.76 3.14 -21.42
CA ILE A 110 2.63 4.32 -21.47
C ILE A 110 4.06 3.90 -21.86
N ASP A 111 4.57 2.87 -21.18
CA ASP A 111 5.88 2.26 -21.44
C ASP A 111 5.91 0.80 -20.96
N LYS A 112 7.10 0.19 -20.86
CA LYS A 112 7.25 -1.22 -20.42
C LYS A 112 6.71 -1.51 -19.02
N LYS A 113 6.61 -0.49 -18.15
CA LYS A 113 6.24 -0.65 -16.73
C LYS A 113 5.00 0.15 -16.32
N ASN A 114 4.58 1.11 -17.15
CA ASN A 114 3.56 2.08 -16.78
C ASN A 114 2.41 2.05 -17.79
N PHE A 115 1.19 2.19 -17.29
CA PHE A 115 -0.02 2.15 -18.10
C PHE A 115 -1.14 2.94 -17.44
N VAL A 116 -2.12 3.38 -18.25
CA VAL A 116 -3.36 4.01 -17.78
C VAL A 116 -4.32 2.92 -17.37
N ILE A 117 -4.87 3.05 -16.16
CA ILE A 117 -5.87 2.13 -15.62
C ILE A 117 -7.26 2.62 -16.00
N SER A 118 -8.10 1.72 -16.51
CA SER A 118 -9.48 2.02 -16.92
C SER A 118 -10.54 1.48 -16.00
N ASP A 119 -10.22 0.48 -15.17
CA ASP A 119 -11.13 -0.12 -14.18
C ASP A 119 -10.33 -0.88 -13.12
N VAL A 120 -10.94 -1.14 -11.97
CA VAL A 120 -10.38 -1.98 -10.91
C VAL A 120 -11.52 -2.70 -10.18
N ILE A 121 -11.36 -4.02 -9.96
CA ILE A 121 -12.33 -4.88 -9.27
C ILE A 121 -11.65 -5.50 -8.06
N GLU A 122 -12.26 -5.35 -6.88
CA GLU A 122 -11.75 -5.95 -5.64
C GLU A 122 -12.04 -7.45 -5.62
N LYS A 123 -10.99 -8.24 -5.42
CA LYS A 123 -11.04 -9.71 -5.24
C LYS A 123 -11.99 -10.43 -6.21
N PRO A 124 -11.87 -10.21 -7.53
CA PRO A 124 -12.78 -10.83 -8.48
C PRO A 124 -12.60 -12.36 -8.50
N SER A 125 -13.63 -13.07 -8.92
CA SER A 125 -13.45 -14.48 -9.31
C SER A 125 -12.52 -14.58 -10.52
N THR A 126 -11.98 -15.76 -10.78
CA THR A 126 -11.11 -16.02 -11.94
C THR A 126 -11.80 -15.72 -13.28
N ARG A 127 -13.15 -15.82 -13.32
CA ARG A 127 -13.95 -15.53 -14.52
C ARG A 127 -14.20 -14.03 -14.71
N GLU A 128 -14.34 -13.30 -13.62
CA GLU A 128 -14.63 -11.85 -13.63
C GLU A 128 -13.37 -10.99 -13.68
N ALA A 129 -12.21 -11.56 -13.38
CA ALA A 129 -10.96 -10.82 -13.38
C ALA A 129 -10.64 -10.26 -14.77
N PRO A 130 -10.52 -8.92 -14.90
CA PRO A 130 -10.32 -8.29 -16.20
C PRO A 130 -8.90 -8.51 -16.75
N SER A 131 -7.98 -8.93 -15.92
CA SER A 131 -6.58 -9.19 -16.26
C SER A 131 -5.88 -10.00 -15.16
N ASN A 132 -4.56 -10.15 -15.27
CA ASN A 132 -3.70 -10.70 -14.22
C ASN A 132 -2.89 -9.58 -13.51
N ASN A 133 -3.27 -8.33 -13.67
CA ASN A 133 -2.55 -7.21 -13.07
C ASN A 133 -3.15 -6.86 -11.71
N ALA A 134 -2.43 -7.22 -10.66
CA ALA A 134 -2.85 -6.98 -9.28
C ALA A 134 -2.35 -5.64 -8.76
N VAL A 135 -3.18 -4.96 -7.99
CA VAL A 135 -2.81 -3.78 -7.22
C VAL A 135 -2.13 -4.23 -5.93
N ILE A 136 -1.02 -3.61 -5.60
CA ILE A 136 -0.25 -3.87 -4.39
C ILE A 136 -0.34 -2.64 -3.47
N GLY A 137 -0.33 -2.86 -2.19
CA GLY A 137 -0.59 -1.87 -1.12
C GLY A 137 0.29 -0.62 -1.09
N ARG A 138 0.47 -0.01 -2.26
CA ARG A 138 1.16 1.28 -2.47
C ARG A 138 0.34 2.12 -3.42
N TYR A 139 -0.15 3.25 -2.93
CA TYR A 139 -1.03 4.14 -3.69
C TYR A 139 -0.60 5.59 -3.52
N ILE A 140 -0.62 6.37 -4.58
CA ILE A 140 -0.68 7.83 -4.52
C ILE A 140 -2.10 8.22 -4.92
N LEU A 141 -2.84 8.81 -3.99
CA LEU A 141 -4.26 9.10 -4.16
C LEU A 141 -4.53 10.59 -4.08
N SER A 142 -5.45 11.09 -4.92
CA SER A 142 -6.01 12.42 -4.77
C SER A 142 -6.85 12.52 -3.50
N LYS A 143 -6.79 13.67 -2.84
CA LYS A 143 -7.64 14.04 -1.71
C LYS A 143 -9.14 13.98 -2.03
N ASP A 144 -9.52 14.05 -3.30
CA ASP A 144 -10.91 13.93 -3.73
C ASP A 144 -11.54 12.59 -3.38
N ILE A 145 -10.73 11.54 -3.18
CA ILE A 145 -11.20 10.23 -2.72
C ILE A 145 -12.02 10.32 -1.42
N PHE A 146 -11.74 11.29 -0.55
CA PHE A 146 -12.51 11.48 0.68
C PHE A 146 -13.96 11.91 0.44
N LYS A 147 -14.28 12.52 -0.70
CA LYS A 147 -15.65 12.87 -1.08
C LYS A 147 -16.42 11.62 -1.45
N ILE A 148 -15.76 10.67 -2.11
CA ILE A 148 -16.33 9.39 -2.54
C ILE A 148 -16.48 8.47 -1.33
N LEU A 149 -15.43 8.28 -0.53
CA LEU A 149 -15.43 7.44 0.67
C LEU A 149 -16.55 7.80 1.67
N LYS A 150 -16.91 9.09 1.78
CA LYS A 150 -18.03 9.52 2.63
C LYS A 150 -19.38 8.96 2.21
N LYS A 151 -19.56 8.68 0.92
CA LYS A 151 -20.83 8.24 0.32
C LYS A 151 -20.81 6.74 -0.02
N GLN A 152 -19.64 6.09 0.07
CA GLN A 152 -19.45 4.71 -0.32
C GLN A 152 -20.25 3.77 0.60
N LYS A 153 -21.01 2.89 -0.03
CA LYS A 153 -21.67 1.79 0.64
C LYS A 153 -20.67 0.66 0.92
N LYS A 154 -21.01 -0.23 1.83
CA LYS A 154 -20.23 -1.44 2.08
C LYS A 154 -20.28 -2.35 0.87
N GLY A 155 -19.13 -2.88 0.50
CA GLY A 155 -18.93 -3.84 -0.59
C GLY A 155 -18.80 -5.27 -0.08
N ILE A 156 -17.94 -6.05 -0.74
CA ILE A 156 -17.66 -7.46 -0.42
C ILE A 156 -17.28 -7.59 1.07
N GLY A 157 -17.80 -8.61 1.74
CA GLY A 157 -17.53 -8.86 3.15
C GLY A 157 -18.11 -7.82 4.12
N GLY A 158 -18.97 -6.90 3.67
CA GLY A 158 -19.53 -5.84 4.49
C GLY A 158 -18.55 -4.72 4.82
N GLU A 159 -17.46 -4.61 4.09
CA GLU A 159 -16.37 -3.64 4.27
C GLU A 159 -16.43 -2.49 3.25
N ILE A 160 -15.83 -1.38 3.61
CA ILE A 160 -15.59 -0.24 2.71
C ILE A 160 -14.18 -0.40 2.14
N HIS A 161 -14.09 -0.94 0.92
CA HIS A 161 -12.81 -1.13 0.25
C HIS A 161 -12.34 0.14 -0.44
N ILE A 162 -11.05 0.45 -0.33
CA ILE A 162 -10.46 1.59 -1.03
C ILE A 162 -10.55 1.42 -2.55
N THR A 163 -10.51 0.19 -3.02
CA THR A 163 -10.56 -0.20 -4.43
C THR A 163 -11.88 0.24 -5.09
N ASP A 164 -13.01 0.10 -4.39
CA ASP A 164 -14.33 0.56 -4.90
C ASP A 164 -14.38 2.08 -5.05
N SER A 165 -13.77 2.82 -4.11
CA SER A 165 -13.66 4.28 -4.24
C SER A 165 -12.73 4.67 -5.39
N ILE A 166 -11.65 3.92 -5.63
CA ILE A 166 -10.75 4.13 -6.77
C ILE A 166 -11.51 3.89 -8.08
N ARG A 167 -12.30 2.82 -8.16
CA ARG A 167 -13.17 2.54 -9.31
C ARG A 167 -14.10 3.72 -9.60
N THR A 168 -14.81 4.20 -8.59
CA THR A 168 -15.69 5.37 -8.71
C THR A 168 -14.92 6.63 -9.17
N MET A 169 -13.67 6.83 -8.73
CA MET A 169 -12.86 7.93 -9.24
C MET A 169 -12.52 7.75 -10.72
N ILE A 170 -12.18 6.54 -11.16
CA ILE A 170 -11.90 6.23 -12.57
C ILE A 170 -13.14 6.52 -13.44
N ASP A 171 -14.32 6.10 -12.99
CA ASP A 171 -15.59 6.38 -13.67
C ASP A 171 -15.85 7.89 -13.79
N ASN A 172 -15.47 8.67 -12.78
CA ASN A 172 -15.50 10.12 -12.75
C ASN A 172 -14.30 10.77 -13.49
N LYS A 173 -13.60 10.03 -14.36
CA LYS A 173 -12.52 10.51 -15.23
C LYS A 173 -11.25 10.99 -14.50
N PHE A 174 -11.05 10.61 -13.26
CA PHE A 174 -9.76 10.81 -12.62
C PHE A 174 -8.69 9.88 -13.24
N LEU A 175 -7.55 10.45 -13.57
CA LEU A 175 -6.45 9.70 -14.17
C LEU A 175 -5.74 8.82 -13.10
N PHE A 176 -5.67 7.53 -13.37
CA PHE A 176 -4.90 6.56 -12.62
C PHE A 176 -3.83 5.91 -13.48
N VAL A 177 -2.60 5.90 -12.99
CA VAL A 177 -1.45 5.24 -13.61
C VAL A 177 -1.05 4.03 -12.79
N GLY A 178 -0.97 2.87 -13.42
CA GLY A 178 -0.40 1.65 -12.86
C GLY A 178 1.11 1.62 -13.07
N HIS A 179 1.85 1.25 -12.05
CA HIS A 179 3.31 1.10 -12.08
C HIS A 179 3.72 -0.33 -11.74
N LYS A 180 4.18 -1.10 -12.71
CA LYS A 180 4.84 -2.40 -12.45
C LYS A 180 6.19 -2.14 -11.81
N PHE A 181 6.26 -2.28 -10.48
CA PHE A 181 7.49 -2.06 -9.76
C PHE A 181 8.53 -3.13 -10.05
N THR A 182 9.77 -2.80 -9.83
CA THR A 182 10.89 -3.73 -9.80
C THR A 182 11.34 -3.92 -8.35
N GLY A 183 11.71 -5.14 -8.01
CA GLY A 183 12.09 -5.50 -6.66
C GLY A 183 11.44 -6.82 -6.26
N LYS A 184 11.64 -7.22 -5.02
CA LYS A 184 11.04 -8.42 -4.46
C LYS A 184 9.82 -8.04 -3.62
N TYR A 185 8.67 -8.56 -3.99
CA TYR A 185 7.44 -8.45 -3.22
C TYR A 185 7.41 -9.51 -2.13
N LEU A 186 7.06 -9.12 -0.93
CA LEU A 186 6.87 -9.97 0.23
C LEU A 186 5.49 -9.66 0.83
N ASP A 187 4.63 -10.67 0.82
CA ASP A 187 3.28 -10.63 1.40
C ASP A 187 3.36 -11.06 2.86
N CYS A 188 3.10 -10.14 3.79
CA CYS A 188 3.06 -10.40 5.22
C CYS A 188 1.63 -10.46 5.79
N GLY A 189 0.61 -10.40 4.93
CA GLY A 189 -0.81 -10.35 5.31
C GLY A 189 -1.40 -11.70 5.72
N SER A 190 -0.67 -12.81 5.53
CA SER A 190 -1.04 -14.14 6.01
C SER A 190 0.07 -14.76 6.84
N MET A 191 -0.24 -15.73 7.70
CA MET A 191 0.77 -16.40 8.53
C MET A 191 1.87 -17.03 7.67
N ASP A 192 1.50 -17.79 6.64
CA ASP A 192 2.44 -18.39 5.69
C ASP A 192 3.29 -17.34 4.96
N GLY A 193 2.65 -16.26 4.51
CA GLY A 193 3.32 -15.14 3.86
C GLY A 193 4.31 -14.45 4.82
N TYR A 194 3.90 -14.22 6.07
CA TYR A 194 4.75 -13.63 7.09
C TYR A 194 6.00 -14.48 7.38
N ILE A 195 5.83 -15.79 7.59
CA ILE A 195 6.95 -16.71 7.82
C ILE A 195 7.90 -16.73 6.62
N LYS A 196 7.38 -16.92 5.40
CA LYS A 196 8.18 -16.90 4.16
C LYS A 196 8.92 -15.57 3.99
N SER A 197 8.25 -14.47 4.25
CA SER A 197 8.85 -13.11 4.16
C SER A 197 9.95 -12.90 5.17
N THR A 198 9.78 -13.39 6.41
CA THR A 198 10.79 -13.33 7.47
C THR A 198 12.05 -14.09 7.07
N LEU A 199 11.92 -15.32 6.56
CA LEU A 199 13.05 -16.11 6.07
C LEU A 199 13.78 -15.41 4.93
N GLU A 200 13.04 -14.81 3.99
CA GLU A 200 13.63 -14.07 2.88
C GLU A 200 14.39 -12.82 3.34
N ILE A 201 13.86 -12.09 4.33
CA ILE A 201 14.53 -10.93 4.92
C ILE A 201 15.80 -11.38 5.65
N ALA A 202 15.73 -12.47 6.42
CA ALA A 202 16.88 -13.03 7.10
C ALA A 202 18.02 -13.38 6.13
N LYS A 203 17.70 -14.02 4.99
CA LYS A 203 18.66 -14.30 3.93
C LYS A 203 19.24 -13.03 3.32
N LEU A 204 18.39 -12.01 3.04
CA LEU A 204 18.83 -10.75 2.47
C LEU A 204 19.77 -9.97 3.39
N TRP A 205 19.59 -10.07 4.68
CA TRP A 205 20.41 -9.41 5.70
C TRP A 205 21.55 -10.29 6.21
N LYS A 206 21.74 -11.46 5.62
CA LYS A 206 22.78 -12.42 5.98
C LYS A 206 22.74 -12.83 7.46
N PHE A 207 21.54 -12.92 8.03
CA PHE A 207 21.39 -13.63 9.30
C PHE A 207 21.69 -15.11 9.05
N VAL A 208 22.52 -15.68 9.90
CA VAL A 208 22.76 -17.13 9.92
C VAL A 208 21.48 -17.77 10.46
N LEU A 209 20.84 -18.63 9.66
CA LEU A 209 19.74 -19.49 10.07
C LEU A 209 20.29 -20.87 10.38
#